data_ccd921e0b72b0915c8e984c3263400d2
#
_entry.id   ccd921e0b72b0915c8e984c3263400d2
#
_cell.length_a   1.000
_cell.length_b   1.000
_cell.length_c   1.000
_cell.angle_alpha   90.00
_cell.angle_beta   90.00
_cell.angle_gamma   90.00
#
_symmetry.space_group_name_H-M   'P 1'
#
loop_
_entity.id
_entity.type
_entity.pdbx_description
1 polymer ?
#
loop_
_entity_poly.entity_id
_entity_poly.type
_entity_poly.pdbx_seq_one_letter_code
_entity_poly.pdbx_strand_id
1 'polypeptide(L)'
;MKVIDQDLLEKVIIERSRTSHKGDYGRLLLLGGTYPYGGAIIMAALAAVKSGAGLVTVGTDRENIPALHNHLPEAMAFSLQDQQLLKEQLEKEEVVLLGPGLRDNAFGEDIVKQVFASLSQNQILIVDGGAL
;
A
#
# COMPACT_ATOMS: atom_id res chain seq x y z
N MET A 1 -8.62 -5.28 26.75
CA MET A 1 -9.13 -5.04 25.39
C MET A 1 -9.57 -3.58 25.32
N LYS A 2 -9.07 -2.80 24.34
CA LYS A 2 -9.58 -1.42 24.13
C LYS A 2 -10.81 -1.50 23.22
N VAL A 3 -11.88 -0.85 23.63
CA VAL A 3 -13.11 -0.72 22.83
C VAL A 3 -12.97 0.49 21.93
N ILE A 4 -13.39 0.37 20.69
CA ILE A 4 -13.50 1.53 19.77
C ILE A 4 -14.77 2.27 20.18
N ASP A 5 -14.61 3.43 20.80
CA ASP A 5 -15.68 4.32 21.23
C ASP A 5 -15.66 5.64 20.44
N GLN A 6 -16.64 6.49 20.71
CA GLN A 6 -16.78 7.79 20.04
C GLN A 6 -15.54 8.68 20.25
N ASP A 7 -14.99 8.68 21.46
CA ASP A 7 -13.83 9.51 21.81
C ASP A 7 -12.58 9.10 21.01
N LEU A 8 -12.41 7.79 20.74
CA LEU A 8 -11.31 7.29 19.91
C LEU A 8 -11.52 7.68 18.45
N LEU A 9 -12.77 7.55 17.95
CA LEU A 9 -13.09 7.93 16.58
C LEU A 9 -12.83 9.41 16.31
N GLU A 10 -13.23 10.30 17.21
CA GLU A 10 -13.00 11.75 17.09
C GLU A 10 -11.51 12.14 17.12
N LYS A 11 -10.68 11.35 17.79
CA LYS A 11 -9.22 11.54 17.79
C LYS A 11 -8.55 11.06 16.50
N VAL A 12 -9.11 10.07 15.85
CA VAL A 12 -8.52 9.43 14.66
C VAL A 12 -9.06 10.05 13.38
N ILE A 13 -10.36 10.32 13.34
CA ILE A 13 -11.04 10.91 12.18
C ILE A 13 -11.13 12.42 12.37
N ILE A 14 -10.14 13.13 11.86
CA ILE A 14 -10.05 14.59 11.95
C ILE A 14 -10.73 15.23 10.73
N GLU A 15 -11.50 16.29 10.95
CA GLU A 15 -12.09 17.07 9.86
C GLU A 15 -11.00 17.65 8.95
N ARG A 16 -11.16 17.44 7.65
CA ARG A 16 -10.19 17.92 6.65
C ARG A 16 -10.32 19.41 6.43
N SER A 17 -9.21 20.12 6.42
CA SER A 17 -9.18 21.54 6.05
C SER A 17 -9.65 21.73 4.61
N ARG A 18 -10.42 22.79 4.36
CA ARG A 18 -10.90 23.15 3.02
C ARG A 18 -9.78 23.53 2.04
N THR A 19 -8.61 23.90 2.55
CA THR A 19 -7.42 24.27 1.78
C THR A 19 -6.40 23.14 1.68
N SER A 20 -6.70 21.97 2.24
CA SER A 20 -5.80 20.81 2.19
C SER A 20 -5.84 20.11 0.84
N HIS A 21 -4.76 19.44 0.49
CA HIS A 21 -4.64 18.59 -0.69
C HIS A 21 -4.37 17.12 -0.28
N LYS A 22 -4.53 16.20 -1.24
CA LYS A 22 -4.39 14.76 -0.96
C LYS A 22 -3.03 14.37 -0.35
N GLY A 23 -1.94 15.08 -0.66
CA GLY A 23 -0.62 14.82 -0.10
C GLY A 23 -0.51 15.08 1.40
N ASP A 24 -1.43 15.84 2.01
CA ASP A 24 -1.43 16.14 3.45
C ASP A 24 -1.98 14.98 4.29
N TYR A 25 -2.53 13.94 3.64
CA TYR A 25 -3.17 12.80 4.30
C TYR A 25 -2.41 11.48 4.13
N GLY A 26 -1.08 11.60 3.99
CA GLY A 26 -0.16 10.48 3.94
C GLY A 26 -0.04 9.83 2.56
N ARG A 27 1.10 9.19 2.38
CA ARG A 27 1.50 8.46 1.17
C ARG A 27 1.69 7.00 1.50
N LEU A 28 0.95 6.15 0.82
CA LEU A 28 0.92 4.71 1.04
C LEU A 28 1.41 3.95 -0.18
N LEU A 29 2.39 3.07 0.03
CA LEU A 29 2.82 2.08 -0.95
C LEU A 29 2.32 0.70 -0.53
N LEU A 30 1.60 0.03 -1.40
CA LEU A 30 1.11 -1.33 -1.20
C LEU A 30 1.81 -2.26 -2.18
N LEU A 31 2.45 -3.31 -1.68
CA LEU A 31 3.25 -4.25 -2.47
C LEU A 31 2.72 -5.68 -2.29
N GLY A 32 2.27 -6.28 -3.39
CA GLY A 32 1.71 -7.63 -3.37
C GLY A 32 0.87 -7.97 -4.58
N GLY A 33 -0.07 -8.89 -4.44
CA GLY A 33 -0.97 -9.29 -5.52
C GLY A 33 -0.24 -9.98 -6.67
N THR A 34 0.60 -10.95 -6.37
CA THR A 34 1.17 -11.83 -7.39
C THR A 34 0.18 -12.93 -7.78
N TYR A 35 0.26 -13.41 -9.01
CA TYR A 35 -0.62 -14.47 -9.49
C TYR A 35 -0.57 -15.72 -8.59
N PRO A 36 -1.70 -16.29 -8.18
CA PRO A 36 -3.10 -15.96 -8.54
C PRO A 36 -3.83 -15.03 -7.54
N TYR A 37 -3.14 -14.36 -6.64
CA TYR A 37 -3.71 -13.67 -5.46
C TYR A 37 -3.94 -12.16 -5.66
N GLY A 38 -4.21 -11.71 -6.89
CA GLY A 38 -4.40 -10.29 -7.22
C GLY A 38 -5.52 -9.59 -6.46
N GLY A 39 -6.57 -10.31 -6.07
CA GLY A 39 -7.69 -9.73 -5.32
C GLY A 39 -7.31 -9.15 -3.97
N ALA A 40 -6.31 -9.72 -3.28
CA ALA A 40 -5.89 -9.27 -1.96
C ALA A 40 -5.34 -7.83 -1.98
N ILE A 41 -4.48 -7.51 -2.95
CA ILE A 41 -3.91 -6.17 -3.06
C ILE A 41 -4.95 -5.14 -3.51
N ILE A 42 -5.91 -5.54 -4.36
CA ILE A 42 -7.01 -4.67 -4.79
C ILE A 42 -7.89 -4.31 -3.59
N MET A 43 -8.24 -5.28 -2.75
CA MET A 43 -9.01 -5.03 -1.52
C MET A 43 -8.24 -4.13 -0.55
N ALA A 44 -6.95 -4.33 -0.38
CA ALA A 44 -6.11 -3.48 0.46
C ALA A 44 -6.08 -2.03 -0.06
N ALA A 45 -5.94 -1.82 -1.37
CA ALA A 45 -5.96 -0.50 -1.98
C ALA A 45 -7.32 0.20 -1.81
N LEU A 46 -8.41 -0.52 -2.02
CA LEU A 46 -9.78 -0.01 -1.77
C LEU A 46 -9.97 0.40 -0.31
N ALA A 47 -9.51 -0.43 0.63
CA ALA A 47 -9.59 -0.14 2.05
C ALA A 47 -8.77 1.11 2.40
N ALA A 48 -7.55 1.24 1.90
CA ALA A 48 -6.67 2.39 2.13
C ALA A 48 -7.33 3.71 1.70
N VAL A 49 -7.83 3.78 0.46
CA VAL A 49 -8.50 4.99 -0.06
C VAL A 49 -9.78 5.30 0.73
N LYS A 50 -10.62 4.30 0.99
CA LYS A 50 -11.86 4.48 1.78
C LYS A 50 -11.61 4.89 3.22
N SER A 51 -10.45 4.52 3.78
CA SER A 51 -10.04 4.94 5.13
C SER A 51 -9.43 6.33 5.16
N GLY A 52 -9.27 6.98 4.00
CA GLY A 52 -8.84 8.36 3.92
C GLY A 52 -7.35 8.57 3.63
N ALA A 53 -6.62 7.54 3.19
CA ALA A 53 -5.25 7.73 2.69
C ALA A 53 -5.23 8.74 1.53
N GLY A 54 -4.26 9.65 1.55
CA GLY A 54 -4.20 10.75 0.59
C GLY A 54 -3.71 10.31 -0.78
N LEU A 55 -2.59 9.60 -0.81
CA LEU A 55 -1.99 9.04 -2.02
C LEU A 55 -1.76 7.54 -1.83
N VAL A 56 -2.26 6.75 -2.75
CA VAL A 56 -2.10 5.28 -2.73
C VAL A 56 -1.42 4.85 -4.01
N THR A 57 -0.28 4.21 -3.86
CA THR A 57 0.50 3.60 -4.95
C THR A 57 0.55 2.09 -4.75
N VAL A 58 0.33 1.33 -5.81
CA VAL A 58 0.25 -0.14 -5.76
C VAL A 58 1.29 -0.75 -6.69
N GLY A 59 2.24 -1.50 -6.11
CA GLY A 59 3.11 -2.40 -6.85
C GLY A 59 2.53 -3.80 -6.88
N THR A 60 2.22 -4.31 -8.06
CA THR A 60 1.53 -5.60 -8.23
C THR A 60 1.92 -6.27 -9.55
N ASP A 61 1.45 -7.49 -9.80
CA ASP A 61 1.58 -8.09 -11.12
C ASP A 61 0.84 -7.25 -12.17
N ARG A 62 1.46 -7.12 -13.35
CA ARG A 62 0.97 -6.26 -14.44
C ARG A 62 -0.49 -6.55 -14.81
N GLU A 63 -0.89 -7.81 -14.77
CA GLU A 63 -2.23 -8.27 -15.11
C GLU A 63 -3.31 -7.76 -14.14
N ASN A 64 -2.93 -7.39 -12.93
CA ASN A 64 -3.87 -6.84 -11.95
C ASN A 64 -4.15 -5.35 -12.14
N ILE A 65 -3.28 -4.60 -12.84
CA ILE A 65 -3.39 -3.15 -12.99
C ILE A 65 -4.70 -2.73 -13.66
N PRO A 66 -5.15 -3.35 -14.78
CA PRO A 66 -6.44 -3.02 -15.36
C PRO A 66 -7.62 -3.28 -14.41
N ALA A 67 -7.59 -4.40 -13.69
CA ALA A 67 -8.63 -4.73 -12.72
C ALA A 67 -8.64 -3.75 -11.54
N LEU A 68 -7.47 -3.36 -11.04
CA LEU A 68 -7.35 -2.33 -10.00
C LEU A 68 -7.95 -1.00 -10.47
N HIS A 69 -7.57 -0.51 -11.65
CA HIS A 69 -8.04 0.78 -12.16
C HIS A 69 -9.54 0.77 -12.51
N ASN A 70 -10.13 -0.38 -12.84
CA ASN A 70 -11.58 -0.49 -13.02
C ASN A 70 -12.36 -0.24 -11.72
N HIS A 71 -11.78 -0.55 -10.57
CA HIS A 71 -12.41 -0.37 -9.25
C HIS A 71 -11.92 0.89 -8.53
N LEU A 72 -10.71 1.33 -8.82
CA LEU A 72 -10.02 2.39 -8.09
C LEU A 72 -9.11 3.21 -9.03
N PRO A 73 -9.69 4.02 -9.94
CA PRO A 73 -8.91 4.78 -10.93
C PRO A 73 -8.02 5.86 -10.30
N GLU A 74 -8.26 6.24 -9.07
CA GLU A 74 -7.47 7.22 -8.33
C GLU A 74 -6.16 6.68 -7.74
N ALA A 75 -5.99 5.35 -7.64
CA ALA A 75 -4.73 4.75 -7.23
C ALA A 75 -3.70 4.77 -8.37
N MET A 76 -2.46 5.08 -8.05
CA MET A 76 -1.35 4.84 -8.95
C MET A 76 -0.96 3.36 -8.92
N ALA A 77 -0.48 2.82 -10.02
CA ALA A 77 -0.07 1.42 -10.08
C ALA A 77 1.15 1.21 -10.98
N PHE A 78 2.00 0.25 -10.60
CA PHE A 78 3.14 -0.18 -11.39
C PHE A 78 3.38 -1.69 -11.25
N SER A 79 4.10 -2.25 -12.20
CA SER A 79 4.50 -3.66 -12.15
C SER A 79 5.62 -3.89 -11.14
N LEU A 80 5.49 -4.90 -10.26
CA LEU A 80 6.56 -5.31 -9.34
C LEU A 80 7.84 -5.76 -10.06
N GLN A 81 7.77 -6.11 -11.35
CA GLN A 81 8.96 -6.39 -12.15
C GLN A 81 9.75 -5.13 -12.52
N ASP A 82 9.16 -3.93 -12.38
CA ASP A 82 9.85 -2.66 -12.61
C ASP A 82 10.65 -2.27 -11.36
N GLN A 83 11.89 -2.77 -11.30
CA GLN A 83 12.78 -2.58 -10.16
C GLN A 83 13.17 -1.12 -9.93
N GLN A 84 13.24 -0.34 -11.02
CA GLN A 84 13.55 1.08 -10.92
C GLN A 84 12.41 1.84 -10.25
N LEU A 85 11.16 1.62 -10.68
CA LEU A 85 9.98 2.24 -10.05
C LEU A 85 9.79 1.76 -8.60
N LEU A 86 10.03 0.47 -8.31
CA LEU A 86 9.95 -0.04 -6.94
C LEU A 86 10.88 0.75 -6.01
N LYS A 87 12.13 0.92 -6.41
CA LYS A 87 13.11 1.67 -5.62
C LYS A 87 12.69 3.13 -5.44
N GLU A 88 12.29 3.81 -6.52
CA GLU A 88 11.83 5.19 -6.48
C GLU A 88 10.61 5.40 -5.58
N GLN A 89 9.66 4.45 -5.57
CA GLN A 89 8.49 4.53 -4.73
C GLN A 89 8.84 4.28 -3.25
N LEU A 90 9.70 3.29 -2.96
CA LEU A 90 10.16 3.03 -1.60
C LEU A 90 10.83 4.26 -0.94
N GLU A 91 11.52 5.09 -1.73
CA GLU A 91 12.17 6.31 -1.23
C GLU A 91 11.18 7.45 -0.92
N LYS A 92 9.99 7.46 -1.54
CA LYS A 92 9.04 8.58 -1.48
C LYS A 92 7.89 8.38 -0.50
N GLU A 93 7.56 7.14 -0.17
CA GLU A 93 6.34 6.82 0.56
C GLU A 93 6.57 6.77 2.07
N GLU A 94 5.57 7.16 2.85
CA GLU A 94 5.66 7.25 4.31
C GLU A 94 5.34 5.92 4.99
N VAL A 95 4.39 5.19 4.41
CA VAL A 95 3.92 3.91 4.91
C VAL A 95 4.00 2.87 3.80
N VAL A 96 4.56 1.71 4.10
CA VAL A 96 4.65 0.58 3.18
C VAL A 96 3.86 -0.59 3.75
N LEU A 97 2.87 -1.08 3.00
CA LEU A 97 2.19 -2.35 3.26
C LEU A 97 2.79 -3.40 2.32
N LEU A 98 3.37 -4.45 2.89
CA LEU A 98 4.01 -5.53 2.16
C LEU A 98 3.31 -6.84 2.44
N GLY A 99 2.92 -7.57 1.42
CA GLY A 99 2.51 -8.96 1.54
C GLY A 99 1.11 -9.36 1.11
N PRO A 100 0.07 -8.49 1.07
CA PRO A 100 -1.26 -8.92 0.65
C PRO A 100 -1.22 -9.59 -0.74
N GLY A 101 -1.47 -10.91 -0.78
CA GLY A 101 -1.39 -11.68 -2.00
C GLY A 101 0.01 -11.81 -2.62
N LEU A 102 1.06 -11.56 -1.88
CA LEU A 102 2.43 -11.85 -2.31
C LEU A 102 2.66 -13.36 -2.22
N ARG A 103 3.16 -13.96 -3.31
CA ARG A 103 3.39 -15.40 -3.35
C ARG A 103 4.69 -15.75 -2.64
N ASP A 104 4.64 -16.81 -1.86
CA ASP A 104 5.83 -17.44 -1.26
C ASP A 104 6.60 -18.22 -2.35
N ASN A 105 7.54 -17.52 -2.97
CA ASN A 105 8.48 -18.04 -3.97
C ASN A 105 9.70 -17.12 -4.08
N ALA A 106 10.68 -17.50 -4.90
CA ALA A 106 11.92 -16.74 -5.06
C ALA A 106 11.70 -15.26 -5.44
N PHE A 107 10.68 -14.94 -6.25
CA PHE A 107 10.35 -13.56 -6.60
C PHE A 107 9.76 -12.80 -5.40
N GLY A 108 8.82 -13.40 -4.66
CA GLY A 108 8.25 -12.80 -3.46
C GLY A 108 9.31 -12.55 -2.39
N GLU A 109 10.19 -13.53 -2.14
CA GLU A 109 11.33 -13.38 -1.22
C GLU A 109 12.26 -12.23 -1.63
N ASP A 110 12.52 -12.08 -2.93
CA ASP A 110 13.38 -11.00 -3.44
C ASP A 110 12.73 -9.62 -3.17
N ILE A 111 11.43 -9.47 -3.43
CA ILE A 111 10.70 -8.25 -3.10
C ILE A 111 10.77 -7.94 -1.60
N VAL A 112 10.56 -8.93 -0.73
CA VAL A 112 10.69 -8.76 0.72
C VAL A 112 12.08 -8.26 1.09
N LYS A 113 13.14 -8.89 0.60
CA LYS A 113 14.54 -8.49 0.85
C LYS A 113 14.83 -7.06 0.40
N GLN A 114 14.36 -6.68 -0.80
CA GLN A 114 14.54 -5.33 -1.34
C GLN A 114 13.84 -4.28 -0.47
N VAL A 115 12.59 -4.54 -0.04
CA VAL A 115 11.86 -3.62 0.84
C VAL A 115 12.62 -3.43 2.14
N PHE A 116 12.98 -4.51 2.83
CA PHE A 116 13.73 -4.41 4.09
C PHE A 116 15.09 -3.71 3.97
N ALA A 117 15.77 -3.88 2.84
CA ALA A 117 17.05 -3.22 2.57
C ALA A 117 16.91 -1.71 2.26
N SER A 118 15.74 -1.27 1.78
CA SER A 118 15.51 0.09 1.29
C SER A 118 14.78 0.99 2.28
N LEU A 119 14.17 0.43 3.33
CA LEU A 119 13.39 1.20 4.31
C LEU A 119 14.28 2.12 5.15
N SER A 120 13.85 3.35 5.31
CA SER A 120 14.43 4.31 6.23
C SER A 120 13.80 4.20 7.63
N GLN A 121 14.47 4.74 8.65
CA GLN A 121 13.98 4.73 10.04
C GLN A 121 12.68 5.53 10.26
N ASN A 122 12.35 6.43 9.33
CA ASN A 122 11.16 7.28 9.43
C ASN A 122 9.93 6.69 8.74
N GLN A 123 10.06 5.55 8.06
CA GLN A 123 8.96 4.88 7.36
C GLN A 123 8.31 3.84 8.26
N ILE A 124 7.00 3.67 8.09
CA ILE A 124 6.23 2.64 8.76
C ILE A 124 6.08 1.45 7.82
N LEU A 125 6.51 0.28 8.26
CA LEU A 125 6.28 -0.98 7.55
C LEU A 125 5.15 -1.77 8.22
N ILE A 126 4.18 -2.17 7.43
CA ILE A 126 3.12 -3.11 7.80
C ILE A 126 3.36 -4.38 6.99
N VAL A 127 3.46 -5.52 7.66
CA VAL A 127 3.72 -6.83 7.03
C VAL A 127 2.50 -7.71 7.19
N ASP A 128 2.06 -8.34 6.10
CA ASP A 128 0.90 -9.23 6.08
C ASP A 128 1.09 -10.39 5.09
N GLY A 129 0.36 -11.47 5.31
CA GLY A 129 0.26 -12.60 4.38
C GLY A 129 1.59 -13.16 3.92
N GLY A 130 1.83 -13.17 2.62
CA GLY A 130 3.01 -13.79 1.99
C GLY A 130 4.36 -13.10 2.29
N ALA A 131 4.38 -12.05 3.11
CA ALA A 131 5.62 -11.41 3.57
C ALA A 131 5.96 -11.77 5.04
N LEU A 132 5.13 -12.59 5.69
CA LEU A 132 5.37 -13.16 7.01
C LEU A 132 6.15 -14.48 6.88
#